data_386c08be6c3c71cb9df2ef320f59c9b3
#
_entry.id   386c08be6c3c71cb9df2ef320f59c9b3
#
_cell.length_a   1.000
_cell.length_b   1.000
_cell.length_c   1.000
_cell.angle_alpha   90.00
_cell.angle_beta   90.00
_cell.angle_gamma   90.00
#
_symmetry.space_group_name_H-M   'P 1'
#
loop_
_entity.id
_entity.type
_entity.pdbx_description
1 polymer ?
#
loop_
_entity_poly.entity_id
_entity_poly.type
_entity_poly.pdbx_seq_one_letter_code
_entity_poly.pdbx_strand_id
1 'polypeptide(L)'
;SSISLNTCILILKEHHLLKSSAVQDAVPTKMDYISYDSRDIKTNTLFFCKGKGFRPTYLSMAKDSGATCYVAEQPYPEGKGMHALVVRDVTKAMALLSAAFYRFPQDDLYVVAFTGTKGKTTSAYFLKGMLDQINGGRTALFSSVDDIVGPKPEDKFKASLTTPESLDLFRDMRTAVDNGMTHLVMEVPSQAYKKNRVFGLTYDLGFFLNITPDHIGPNEHPNFADYLHCKLQLMVNSRKCIINAMSDHFDEIYAAATTTTNPDSIYLFARNDFENPNLKQPIDFRFQSVETDMKETEFKLFCASDKANKLPIAGDY
;
A
#
# COMPACT_ATOMS: atom_id res chain seq x y z
N SER A 1 20.69 -5.23 3.31
CA SER A 1 19.71 -6.15 2.70
C SER A 1 20.32 -6.85 1.50
N SER A 2 19.87 -8.05 1.22
CA SER A 2 20.25 -8.82 0.04
C SER A 2 19.18 -9.84 -0.28
N ILE A 3 19.21 -10.37 -1.50
CA ILE A 3 18.33 -11.44 -1.93
C ILE A 3 19.10 -12.40 -2.86
N SER A 4 18.86 -13.71 -2.71
CA SER A 4 19.47 -14.70 -3.60
C SER A 4 18.62 -14.93 -4.85
N LEU A 5 19.26 -15.34 -5.92
CA LEU A 5 18.57 -15.72 -7.17
C LEU A 5 17.56 -16.85 -6.93
N ASN A 6 17.92 -17.85 -6.13
CA ASN A 6 17.02 -18.94 -5.78
C ASN A 6 15.77 -18.45 -5.04
N THR A 7 15.93 -17.53 -4.11
CA THR A 7 14.79 -16.93 -3.40
C THR A 7 13.87 -16.20 -4.38
N CYS A 8 14.42 -15.43 -5.30
CA CYS A 8 13.63 -14.76 -6.35
C CYS A 8 12.83 -15.78 -7.18
N ILE A 9 13.48 -16.84 -7.63
CA ILE A 9 12.85 -17.90 -8.43
C ILE A 9 11.71 -18.57 -7.65
N LEU A 10 11.94 -18.91 -6.39
CA LEU A 10 10.93 -19.56 -5.54
C LEU A 10 9.70 -18.65 -5.33
N ILE A 11 9.90 -17.38 -5.01
CA ILE A 11 8.82 -16.41 -4.82
C ILE A 11 8.00 -16.27 -6.10
N LEU A 12 8.66 -16.10 -7.24
CA LEU A 12 7.99 -15.92 -8.52
C LEU A 12 7.23 -17.17 -8.98
N LYS A 13 7.76 -18.36 -8.70
CA LYS A 13 7.06 -19.63 -8.96
C LYS A 13 5.84 -19.79 -8.07
N GLU A 14 5.98 -19.52 -6.79
CA GLU A 14 4.90 -19.64 -5.81
C GLU A 14 3.69 -18.77 -6.17
N HIS A 15 3.95 -17.61 -6.74
CA HIS A 15 2.91 -16.68 -7.18
C HIS A 15 2.52 -16.83 -8.67
N HIS A 16 2.98 -17.89 -9.33
CA HIS A 16 2.69 -18.17 -10.74
C HIS A 16 3.08 -17.03 -11.70
N LEU A 17 4.13 -16.30 -11.37
CA LEU A 17 4.62 -15.18 -12.18
C LEU A 17 5.80 -15.54 -13.07
N LEU A 18 6.56 -16.57 -12.76
CA LEU A 18 7.74 -16.95 -13.54
C LEU A 18 7.36 -17.66 -14.84
N LYS A 19 7.81 -17.12 -15.97
CA LYS A 19 7.69 -17.74 -17.30
C LYS A 19 8.92 -18.58 -17.62
N SER A 20 10.11 -18.04 -17.40
CA SER A 20 11.39 -18.71 -17.63
C SER A 20 12.50 -18.06 -16.82
N SER A 21 13.60 -18.78 -16.64
CA SER A 21 14.81 -18.26 -16.01
C SER A 21 16.05 -18.72 -16.79
N ALA A 22 17.03 -17.85 -16.89
CA ALA A 22 18.35 -18.17 -17.42
C ALA A 22 19.41 -17.80 -16.37
N VAL A 23 20.15 -18.80 -15.92
CA VAL A 23 21.19 -18.64 -14.89
C VAL A 23 22.55 -18.75 -15.52
N GLN A 24 23.45 -17.82 -15.18
CA GLN A 24 24.83 -17.78 -15.66
C GLN A 24 25.80 -18.32 -14.61
N ASP A 25 26.63 -19.30 -14.96
CA ASP A 25 27.48 -19.98 -13.98
C ASP A 25 28.55 -19.08 -13.35
N ALA A 26 29.08 -18.11 -14.10
CA ALA A 26 30.18 -17.25 -13.64
C ALA A 26 29.73 -15.93 -13.01
N VAL A 27 28.41 -15.74 -12.81
CA VAL A 27 27.85 -14.50 -12.31
C VAL A 27 27.36 -14.71 -10.89
N PRO A 28 27.63 -13.78 -9.94
CA PRO A 28 27.14 -13.89 -8.58
C PRO A 28 25.61 -14.07 -8.52
N THR A 29 25.15 -14.93 -7.63
CA THR A 29 23.73 -15.26 -7.43
C THR A 29 23.09 -14.49 -6.28
N LYS A 30 23.89 -13.73 -5.55
CA LYS A 30 23.42 -12.86 -4.48
C LYS A 30 23.36 -11.42 -4.99
N MET A 31 22.19 -10.81 -4.89
CA MET A 31 22.00 -9.40 -5.23
C MET A 31 21.95 -8.56 -3.95
N ASP A 32 22.80 -7.53 -3.92
CA ASP A 32 22.98 -6.66 -2.77
C ASP A 32 22.22 -5.34 -2.89
N TYR A 33 21.61 -5.11 -4.05
CA TYR A 33 20.81 -3.92 -4.35
C TYR A 33 19.70 -4.26 -5.34
N ILE A 34 18.62 -3.48 -5.31
CA ILE A 34 17.54 -3.57 -6.27
C ILE A 34 17.23 -2.19 -6.83
N SER A 35 16.90 -2.09 -8.11
CA SER A 35 16.56 -0.83 -8.77
C SER A 35 15.68 -1.04 -10.00
N TYR A 36 14.90 -0.04 -10.36
CA TYR A 36 14.21 0.07 -11.64
C TYR A 36 14.68 1.32 -12.43
N ASP A 37 15.71 2.00 -11.95
CA ASP A 37 16.32 3.17 -12.60
C ASP A 37 17.74 2.84 -13.02
N SER A 38 18.02 2.89 -14.32
CA SER A 38 19.34 2.59 -14.89
C SER A 38 20.45 3.55 -14.44
N ARG A 39 20.08 4.68 -13.85
CA ARG A 39 21.01 5.67 -13.27
C ARG A 39 21.36 5.36 -11.81
N ASP A 40 20.62 4.47 -11.17
CA ASP A 40 20.78 4.08 -9.76
C ASP A 40 21.12 2.59 -9.68
N ILE A 41 22.37 2.26 -10.04
CA ILE A 41 22.86 0.89 -10.08
C ILE A 41 24.14 0.77 -9.25
N LYS A 42 24.23 -0.30 -8.49
CA LYS A 42 25.40 -0.71 -7.72
C LYS A 42 25.88 -2.08 -8.18
N THR A 43 27.03 -2.51 -7.68
CA THR A 43 27.54 -3.86 -7.93
C THR A 43 26.51 -4.90 -7.44
N ASN A 44 26.25 -5.92 -8.24
CA ASN A 44 25.29 -6.98 -7.96
C ASN A 44 23.84 -6.47 -7.77
N THR A 45 23.42 -5.54 -8.61
CA THR A 45 22.02 -5.06 -8.64
C THR A 45 21.11 -6.01 -9.39
N LEU A 46 19.94 -6.27 -8.81
CA LEU A 46 18.77 -6.81 -9.51
C LEU A 46 18.02 -5.65 -10.14
N PHE A 47 17.95 -5.64 -11.47
CA PHE A 47 17.32 -4.55 -12.23
C PHE A 47 15.95 -4.96 -12.78
N PHE A 48 14.94 -4.16 -12.50
CA PHE A 48 13.58 -4.35 -13.04
C PHE A 48 13.39 -3.54 -14.32
N CYS A 49 13.10 -4.22 -15.41
CA CYS A 49 12.74 -3.62 -16.70
C CYS A 49 11.28 -3.21 -16.67
N LYS A 50 10.98 -2.10 -16.01
CA LYS A 50 9.64 -1.72 -15.59
C LYS A 50 9.11 -0.52 -16.36
N GLY A 51 7.82 -0.60 -16.70
CA GLY A 51 7.01 0.53 -17.11
C GLY A 51 6.98 0.80 -18.61
N LYS A 52 6.06 1.68 -19.01
CA LYS A 52 5.89 2.08 -20.43
C LYS A 52 7.08 2.87 -20.96
N GLY A 53 7.85 3.52 -20.07
CA GLY A 53 9.05 4.27 -20.41
C GLY A 53 10.31 3.41 -20.52
N PHE A 54 10.23 2.12 -20.22
CA PHE A 54 11.40 1.24 -20.31
C PHE A 54 11.86 1.13 -21.76
N ARG A 55 13.19 1.21 -21.94
CA ARG A 55 13.86 1.00 -23.23
C ARG A 55 14.98 -0.03 -23.03
N PRO A 56 15.21 -0.94 -24.01
CA PRO A 56 16.28 -1.94 -23.90
C PRO A 56 17.67 -1.36 -23.63
N THR A 57 17.94 -0.15 -24.08
CA THR A 57 19.20 0.57 -23.80
C THR A 57 19.41 0.82 -22.30
N TYR A 58 18.34 0.96 -21.53
CA TYR A 58 18.45 1.11 -20.06
C TYR A 58 18.98 -0.16 -19.40
N LEU A 59 18.65 -1.33 -19.94
CA LEU A 59 19.21 -2.59 -19.47
C LEU A 59 20.71 -2.69 -19.76
N SER A 60 21.16 -2.25 -20.96
CA SER A 60 22.60 -2.16 -21.26
C SER A 60 23.32 -1.24 -20.27
N MET A 61 22.76 -0.07 -19.98
CA MET A 61 23.32 0.88 -19.01
C MET A 61 23.41 0.25 -17.62
N ALA A 62 22.35 -0.44 -17.17
CA ALA A 62 22.34 -1.12 -15.88
C ALA A 62 23.42 -2.21 -15.79
N LYS A 63 23.56 -3.03 -16.84
CA LYS A 63 24.61 -4.06 -16.94
C LYS A 63 26.00 -3.45 -16.85
N ASP A 64 26.26 -2.40 -17.61
CA ASP A 64 27.56 -1.74 -17.61
C ASP A 64 27.92 -1.12 -16.26
N SER A 65 26.91 -0.75 -15.47
CA SER A 65 27.07 -0.16 -14.13
C SER A 65 27.13 -1.18 -12.98
N GLY A 66 26.95 -2.47 -13.26
CA GLY A 66 27.12 -3.53 -12.26
C GLY A 66 25.90 -4.42 -12.00
N ALA A 67 24.79 -4.25 -12.69
CA ALA A 67 23.65 -5.15 -12.56
C ALA A 67 24.02 -6.56 -13.05
N THR A 68 23.62 -7.58 -12.30
CA THR A 68 23.96 -8.99 -12.56
C THR A 68 22.74 -9.85 -12.88
N CYS A 69 21.56 -9.33 -12.60
CA CYS A 69 20.28 -10.00 -12.87
C CYS A 69 19.25 -8.97 -13.33
N TYR A 70 18.39 -9.36 -14.25
CA TYR A 70 17.25 -8.52 -14.62
C TYR A 70 15.93 -9.29 -14.57
N VAL A 71 14.86 -8.57 -14.31
CA VAL A 71 13.47 -9.06 -14.33
C VAL A 71 12.74 -8.31 -15.42
N ALA A 72 12.14 -9.04 -16.37
CA ALA A 72 11.44 -8.47 -17.50
C ALA A 72 10.29 -9.37 -17.96
N GLU A 73 9.40 -8.86 -18.80
CA GLU A 73 8.29 -9.65 -19.36
C GLU A 73 8.68 -10.42 -20.60
N GLN A 74 9.86 -10.16 -21.12
CA GLN A 74 10.49 -10.91 -22.22
C GLN A 74 12.01 -10.87 -22.07
N PRO A 75 12.76 -11.82 -22.66
CA PRO A 75 14.21 -11.71 -22.70
C PRO A 75 14.67 -10.58 -23.62
N TYR A 76 15.81 -9.97 -23.28
CA TYR A 76 16.42 -8.90 -24.06
C TYR A 76 17.88 -9.22 -24.38
N PRO A 77 18.32 -9.05 -25.66
CA PRO A 77 19.73 -9.23 -26.04
C PRO A 77 20.68 -8.34 -25.23
N GLU A 78 20.23 -7.15 -24.83
CA GLU A 78 20.97 -6.18 -24.04
C GLU A 78 21.36 -6.71 -22.66
N GLY A 79 20.64 -7.73 -22.17
CA GLY A 79 20.92 -8.41 -20.91
C GLY A 79 21.77 -9.68 -21.06
N LYS A 80 22.36 -9.94 -22.22
CA LYS A 80 23.21 -11.13 -22.42
C LYS A 80 24.33 -11.18 -21.40
N GLY A 81 24.49 -12.35 -20.77
CA GLY A 81 25.50 -12.56 -19.73
C GLY A 81 25.00 -12.26 -18.33
N MET A 82 23.83 -11.67 -18.16
CA MET A 82 23.15 -11.52 -16.86
C MET A 82 22.24 -12.71 -16.58
N HIS A 83 21.95 -12.95 -15.30
CA HIS A 83 20.80 -13.80 -14.97
C HIS A 83 19.53 -13.12 -15.48
N ALA A 84 18.61 -13.89 -16.04
CA ALA A 84 17.36 -13.38 -16.57
C ALA A 84 16.17 -14.08 -15.90
N LEU A 85 15.26 -13.30 -15.33
CA LEU A 85 13.99 -13.78 -14.80
C LEU A 85 12.86 -13.18 -15.65
N VAL A 86 12.26 -14.01 -16.49
CA VAL A 86 11.17 -13.59 -17.36
C VAL A 86 9.85 -13.90 -16.67
N VAL A 87 9.03 -12.87 -16.50
CA VAL A 87 7.81 -12.90 -15.69
C VAL A 87 6.58 -12.49 -16.48
N ARG A 88 5.40 -12.85 -15.98
CA ARG A 88 4.12 -12.49 -16.60
C ARG A 88 3.76 -11.03 -16.37
N ASP A 89 4.20 -10.46 -15.25
CA ASP A 89 3.89 -9.08 -14.83
C ASP A 89 5.07 -8.55 -14.01
N VAL A 90 5.82 -7.61 -14.56
CA VAL A 90 7.03 -7.08 -13.92
C VAL A 90 6.71 -6.23 -12.70
N THR A 91 5.58 -5.52 -12.70
CA THR A 91 5.21 -4.68 -11.53
C THR A 91 4.77 -5.52 -10.34
N LYS A 92 4.08 -6.63 -10.56
CA LYS A 92 3.79 -7.60 -9.51
C LYS A 92 5.06 -8.27 -8.99
N ALA A 93 5.94 -8.68 -9.88
CA ALA A 93 7.24 -9.25 -9.50
C ALA A 93 8.07 -8.27 -8.67
N MET A 94 8.11 -7.00 -9.07
CA MET A 94 8.83 -5.96 -8.33
C MET A 94 8.26 -5.79 -6.91
N ALA A 95 6.95 -5.80 -6.74
CA ALA A 95 6.33 -5.70 -5.43
C ALA A 95 6.75 -6.86 -4.51
N LEU A 96 6.65 -8.09 -4.99
CA LEU A 96 6.99 -9.28 -4.20
C LEU A 96 8.48 -9.36 -3.87
N LEU A 97 9.34 -9.12 -4.83
CA LEU A 97 10.79 -9.19 -4.64
C LEU A 97 11.32 -8.03 -3.79
N SER A 98 10.72 -6.85 -3.90
CA SER A 98 11.07 -5.70 -3.05
C SER A 98 10.69 -5.95 -1.59
N ALA A 99 9.51 -6.49 -1.33
CA ALA A 99 9.10 -6.87 0.03
C ALA A 99 10.10 -7.85 0.65
N ALA A 100 10.50 -8.87 -0.09
CA ALA A 100 11.47 -9.86 0.37
C ALA A 100 12.87 -9.27 0.57
N PHE A 101 13.34 -8.45 -0.36
CA PHE A 101 14.64 -7.77 -0.26
C PHE A 101 14.73 -6.92 1.01
N TYR A 102 13.67 -6.17 1.33
CA TYR A 102 13.59 -5.35 2.52
C TYR A 102 13.07 -6.10 3.76
N ARG A 103 13.05 -7.43 3.73
CA ARG A 103 12.74 -8.31 4.86
C ARG A 103 11.33 -8.10 5.42
N PHE A 104 10.34 -7.94 4.54
CA PHE A 104 8.93 -7.82 4.89
C PHE A 104 8.64 -6.77 5.98
N PRO A 105 8.97 -5.50 5.77
CA PRO A 105 8.86 -4.46 6.80
C PRO A 105 7.41 -4.24 7.25
N GLN A 106 6.43 -4.59 6.44
CA GLN A 106 5.00 -4.53 6.80
C GLN A 106 4.66 -5.42 8.00
N ASP A 107 5.43 -6.47 8.24
CA ASP A 107 5.21 -7.38 9.38
C ASP A 107 5.72 -6.79 10.70
N ASP A 108 6.57 -5.77 10.64
CA ASP A 108 7.15 -5.06 11.78
C ASP A 108 6.43 -3.74 12.09
N LEU A 109 5.36 -3.44 11.36
CA LEU A 109 4.53 -2.22 11.52
C LEU A 109 3.07 -2.60 11.67
N TYR A 110 2.32 -1.79 12.42
CA TYR A 110 0.86 -1.81 12.34
C TYR A 110 0.44 -0.87 11.22
N VAL A 111 -0.09 -1.43 10.13
CA VAL A 111 -0.36 -0.67 8.90
C VAL A 111 -1.84 -0.33 8.82
N VAL A 112 -2.13 0.96 8.78
CA VAL A 112 -3.48 1.52 8.60
C VAL A 112 -3.55 2.21 7.24
N ALA A 113 -4.55 1.85 6.45
CA ALA A 113 -4.73 2.38 5.11
C ALA A 113 -6.09 3.04 4.92
N PHE A 114 -6.12 4.15 4.20
CA PHE A 114 -7.33 4.88 3.82
C PHE A 114 -7.55 4.82 2.32
N THR A 115 -8.77 4.47 1.91
CA THR A 115 -9.25 4.69 0.54
C THR A 115 -10.51 5.56 0.55
N GLY A 116 -10.74 6.22 -0.55
CA GLY A 116 -11.88 7.12 -0.75
C GLY A 116 -11.59 8.07 -1.89
N THR A 117 -12.61 8.70 -2.44
CA THR A 117 -12.43 9.74 -3.45
C THR A 117 -11.89 11.02 -2.81
N LYS A 118 -12.37 11.34 -1.60
CA LYS A 118 -11.98 12.54 -0.84
C LYS A 118 -11.72 12.20 0.63
N GLY A 119 -10.92 13.04 1.28
CA GLY A 119 -10.69 12.98 2.72
C GLY A 119 -9.55 12.09 3.18
N LYS A 120 -8.86 11.38 2.27
CA LYS A 120 -7.76 10.47 2.62
C LYS A 120 -6.62 11.20 3.35
N THR A 121 -6.16 12.32 2.79
CA THR A 121 -5.03 13.07 3.35
C THR A 121 -5.35 13.64 4.73
N THR A 122 -6.49 14.29 4.87
CA THR A 122 -6.95 14.84 6.16
C THR A 122 -7.08 13.75 7.21
N SER A 123 -7.72 12.63 6.85
CA SER A 123 -7.89 11.50 7.77
C SER A 123 -6.55 10.87 8.17
N ALA A 124 -5.63 10.72 7.22
CA ALA A 124 -4.30 10.16 7.48
C ALA A 124 -3.48 11.01 8.44
N TYR A 125 -3.44 12.32 8.24
CA TYR A 125 -2.74 13.24 9.14
C TYR A 125 -3.36 13.27 10.53
N PHE A 126 -4.69 13.27 10.60
CA PHE A 126 -5.41 13.28 11.86
C PHE A 126 -5.11 12.02 12.68
N LEU A 127 -5.20 10.85 12.05
CA LEU A 127 -4.91 9.59 12.72
C LEU A 127 -3.44 9.48 13.14
N LYS A 128 -2.52 9.93 12.29
CA LYS A 128 -1.10 9.99 12.66
C LYS A 128 -0.90 10.83 13.93
N GLY A 129 -1.52 12.01 14.01
CA GLY A 129 -1.45 12.86 15.19
C GLY A 129 -1.94 12.18 16.44
N MET A 130 -3.07 11.47 16.36
CA MET A 130 -3.62 10.72 17.49
C MET A 130 -2.70 9.55 17.90
N LEU A 131 -2.23 8.77 16.96
CA LEU A 131 -1.35 7.63 17.24
C LEU A 131 0.00 8.08 17.81
N ASP A 132 0.54 9.20 17.35
CA ASP A 132 1.80 9.76 17.85
C ASP A 132 1.70 10.10 19.36
N GLN A 133 0.55 10.53 19.83
CA GLN A 133 0.33 10.76 21.26
C GLN A 133 0.34 9.47 22.08
N ILE A 134 -0.12 8.37 21.49
CA ILE A 134 -0.16 7.06 22.14
C ILE A 134 1.21 6.38 22.12
N ASN A 135 1.94 6.47 21.00
CA ASN A 135 3.17 5.72 20.76
C ASN A 135 4.46 6.57 20.88
N GLY A 136 4.34 7.81 21.35
CA GLY A 136 5.51 8.68 21.53
C GLY A 136 6.14 9.18 20.23
N GLY A 137 5.32 9.48 19.21
CA GLY A 137 5.80 10.02 17.94
C GLY A 137 6.33 8.97 16.97
N ARG A 138 5.90 7.71 17.11
CA ARG A 138 6.40 6.59 16.31
C ARG A 138 5.44 6.12 15.22
N THR A 139 4.74 7.05 14.59
CA THR A 139 3.85 6.77 13.46
C THR A 139 4.44 7.32 12.15
N ALA A 140 4.75 6.43 11.23
CA ALA A 140 5.13 6.78 9.87
C ALA A 140 3.90 7.17 9.04
N LEU A 141 4.11 7.93 7.96
CA LEU A 141 3.03 8.42 7.11
C LEU A 141 3.46 8.37 5.64
N PHE A 142 2.59 7.82 4.78
CA PHE A 142 2.66 7.99 3.33
C PHE A 142 1.39 8.68 2.86
N SER A 143 1.52 9.91 2.39
CA SER A 143 0.40 10.73 1.97
C SER A 143 0.67 11.39 0.62
N SER A 144 -0.32 12.09 0.08
CA SER A 144 -0.17 12.86 -1.16
C SER A 144 0.66 14.13 -0.99
N VAL A 145 0.91 14.55 0.24
CA VAL A 145 1.70 15.76 0.56
C VAL A 145 3.11 15.39 1.02
N ASP A 146 3.21 14.64 2.11
CA ASP A 146 4.48 14.26 2.71
C ASP A 146 4.57 12.77 2.95
N ASP A 147 5.80 12.26 2.92
CA ASP A 147 6.20 10.96 3.46
C ASP A 147 7.05 11.19 4.71
N ILE A 148 6.75 10.45 5.78
CA ILE A 148 7.44 10.55 7.07
C ILE A 148 7.88 9.15 7.47
N VAL A 149 9.20 8.94 7.55
CA VAL A 149 9.79 7.63 7.81
C VAL A 149 10.57 7.57 9.13
N GLY A 150 10.41 8.57 9.99
CA GLY A 150 11.10 8.62 11.28
C GLY A 150 10.71 9.83 12.10
N PRO A 151 11.20 9.93 13.36
CA PRO A 151 10.81 11.00 14.28
C PRO A 151 11.55 12.33 14.05
N LYS A 152 12.64 12.33 13.27
CA LYS A 152 13.47 13.52 13.05
C LYS A 152 12.92 14.39 11.92
N PRO A 153 13.20 15.71 11.91
CA PRO A 153 12.78 16.60 10.81
C PRO A 153 13.25 16.15 9.43
N GLU A 154 14.48 15.63 9.33
CA GLU A 154 15.06 15.11 8.08
C GLU A 154 14.40 13.82 7.57
N ASP A 155 13.63 13.14 8.40
CA ASP A 155 12.87 11.94 8.04
C ASP A 155 11.55 12.25 7.34
N LYS A 156 11.23 13.53 7.19
CA LYS A 156 10.07 14.04 6.46
C LYS A 156 10.51 14.61 5.13
N PHE A 157 9.87 14.16 4.05
CA PHE A 157 10.15 14.65 2.71
C PHE A 157 8.87 14.75 1.89
N LYS A 158 8.90 15.59 0.87
CA LYS A 158 7.75 15.78 -0.02
C LYS A 158 7.48 14.51 -0.81
N ALA A 159 6.22 14.04 -0.79
CA ALA A 159 5.81 12.88 -1.56
C ALA A 159 5.84 13.19 -3.07
N SER A 160 6.42 12.29 -3.85
CA SER A 160 6.33 12.34 -5.32
C SER A 160 5.07 11.66 -5.86
N LEU A 161 4.58 10.66 -5.14
CA LEU A 161 3.34 9.93 -5.41
C LEU A 161 2.57 9.77 -4.10
N THR A 162 1.25 9.73 -4.15
CA THR A 162 0.40 9.45 -2.98
C THR A 162 0.76 8.11 -2.35
N THR A 163 0.84 7.05 -3.16
CA THR A 163 1.47 5.79 -2.79
C THR A 163 2.73 5.63 -3.63
N PRO A 164 3.91 5.41 -3.02
CA PRO A 164 5.15 5.18 -3.77
C PRO A 164 5.08 3.96 -4.69
N GLU A 165 5.96 3.89 -5.69
CA GLU A 165 6.21 2.65 -6.41
C GLU A 165 6.61 1.57 -5.43
N SER A 166 6.29 0.31 -5.70
CA SER A 166 6.42 -0.77 -4.71
C SER A 166 7.84 -0.91 -4.15
N LEU A 167 8.87 -0.77 -4.96
CA LEU A 167 10.26 -0.81 -4.50
C LEU A 167 10.54 0.29 -3.49
N ASP A 168 10.12 1.52 -3.79
CA ASP A 168 10.30 2.66 -2.91
C ASP A 168 9.43 2.53 -1.66
N LEU A 169 8.22 1.99 -1.79
CA LEU A 169 7.31 1.73 -0.67
C LEU A 169 7.96 0.82 0.38
N PHE A 170 8.45 -0.35 -0.03
CA PHE A 170 9.05 -1.30 0.91
C PHE A 170 10.39 -0.82 1.46
N ARG A 171 11.18 -0.08 0.66
CA ARG A 171 12.39 0.60 1.15
C ARG A 171 12.05 1.58 2.26
N ASP A 172 11.07 2.44 2.03
CA ASP A 172 10.67 3.48 2.99
C ASP A 172 10.00 2.87 4.23
N MET A 173 9.26 1.77 4.09
CA MET A 173 8.75 1.01 5.22
C MET A 173 9.89 0.43 6.06
N ARG A 174 10.92 -0.14 5.44
CA ARG A 174 12.11 -0.65 6.16
C ARG A 174 12.84 0.49 6.87
N THR A 175 13.01 1.62 6.22
CA THR A 175 13.59 2.82 6.85
C THR A 175 12.78 3.23 8.08
N ALA A 176 11.46 3.23 8.00
CA ALA A 176 10.59 3.55 9.14
C ALA A 176 10.80 2.58 10.30
N VAL A 177 10.84 1.28 10.04
CA VAL A 177 11.13 0.26 11.06
C VAL A 177 12.50 0.49 11.70
N ASP A 178 13.53 0.70 10.89
CA ASP A 178 14.90 0.93 11.38
C ASP A 178 15.02 2.23 12.19
N ASN A 179 14.17 3.21 11.92
CA ASN A 179 14.05 4.46 12.68
C ASN A 179 13.16 4.32 13.95
N GLY A 180 12.70 3.12 14.27
CA GLY A 180 11.92 2.83 15.47
C GLY A 180 10.43 3.13 15.37
N MET A 181 9.90 3.36 14.17
CA MET A 181 8.46 3.51 13.98
C MET A 181 7.75 2.19 14.24
N THR A 182 6.55 2.27 14.81
CA THR A 182 5.72 1.11 15.16
C THR A 182 4.44 1.03 14.34
N HIS A 183 4.00 2.16 13.81
CA HIS A 183 2.77 2.31 13.05
C HIS A 183 3.07 2.99 11.72
N LEU A 184 2.29 2.65 10.71
CA LEU A 184 2.27 3.33 9.43
C LEU A 184 0.82 3.67 9.07
N VAL A 185 0.57 4.93 8.78
CA VAL A 185 -0.69 5.40 8.20
C VAL A 185 -0.43 5.77 6.75
N MET A 186 -1.23 5.25 5.82
CA MET A 186 -1.02 5.51 4.40
C MET A 186 -2.31 5.72 3.63
N GLU A 187 -2.25 6.62 2.66
CA GLU A 187 -3.28 6.78 1.65
C GLU A 187 -3.08 5.73 0.56
N VAL A 188 -4.17 5.08 0.15
CA VAL A 188 -4.15 4.09 -0.92
C VAL A 188 -5.20 4.46 -1.96
N PRO A 189 -4.87 5.31 -2.93
CA PRO A 189 -5.76 5.63 -4.04
C PRO A 189 -5.93 4.42 -4.96
N SER A 190 -6.98 4.43 -5.76
CA SER A 190 -7.27 3.35 -6.71
C SER A 190 -6.10 3.03 -7.65
N GLN A 191 -5.33 4.05 -8.04
CA GLN A 191 -4.15 3.89 -8.89
C GLN A 191 -3.05 3.02 -8.26
N ALA A 192 -2.96 2.98 -6.92
CA ALA A 192 -2.01 2.10 -6.23
C ALA A 192 -2.29 0.62 -6.55
N TYR A 193 -3.56 0.22 -6.62
CA TYR A 193 -3.93 -1.13 -7.05
C TYR A 193 -3.80 -1.31 -8.57
N LYS A 194 -4.22 -0.34 -9.35
CA LYS A 194 -4.10 -0.37 -10.81
C LYS A 194 -2.66 -0.57 -11.27
N LYS A 195 -1.71 0.06 -10.60
CA LYS A 195 -0.27 0.02 -10.90
C LYS A 195 0.50 -1.04 -10.10
N ASN A 196 -0.17 -1.89 -9.32
CA ASN A 196 0.44 -2.91 -8.47
C ASN A 196 1.45 -2.37 -7.44
N ARG A 197 1.30 -1.12 -7.00
CA ARG A 197 2.21 -0.49 -6.02
C ARG A 197 2.13 -1.15 -4.65
N VAL A 198 0.96 -1.67 -4.31
CA VAL A 198 0.66 -2.34 -3.02
C VAL A 198 0.38 -3.83 -3.18
N PHE A 199 0.76 -4.42 -4.30
CA PHE A 199 0.54 -5.84 -4.57
C PHE A 199 1.20 -6.71 -3.49
N GLY A 200 0.43 -7.65 -2.94
CA GLY A 200 0.89 -8.55 -1.88
C GLY A 200 0.85 -7.96 -0.47
N LEU A 201 0.49 -6.68 -0.31
CA LEU A 201 0.39 -6.05 1.00
C LEU A 201 -0.98 -6.31 1.63
N THR A 202 -0.98 -6.77 2.90
CA THR A 202 -2.18 -6.88 3.72
C THR A 202 -2.10 -5.83 4.83
N TYR A 203 -3.16 -5.05 4.97
CA TYR A 203 -3.26 -4.01 6.00
C TYR A 203 -3.83 -4.58 7.29
N ASP A 204 -3.37 -4.08 8.42
CA ASP A 204 -3.96 -4.44 9.72
C ASP A 204 -5.34 -3.81 9.87
N LEU A 205 -5.52 -2.59 9.34
CA LEU A 205 -6.78 -1.87 9.38
C LEU A 205 -6.96 -1.07 8.08
N GLY A 206 -8.10 -1.25 7.42
CA GLY A 206 -8.47 -0.52 6.21
C GLY A 206 -9.73 0.29 6.40
N PHE A 207 -9.69 1.57 6.02
CA PHE A 207 -10.82 2.49 6.05
C PHE A 207 -11.36 2.73 4.65
N PHE A 208 -12.66 2.61 4.47
CA PHE A 208 -13.37 3.06 3.28
C PHE A 208 -14.17 4.31 3.62
N LEU A 209 -13.71 5.46 3.12
CA LEU A 209 -14.29 6.77 3.50
C LEU A 209 -15.49 7.16 2.64
N ASN A 210 -15.37 7.03 1.33
CA ASN A 210 -16.42 7.40 0.37
C ASN A 210 -16.01 6.98 -1.05
N ILE A 211 -16.96 7.02 -1.98
CA ILE A 211 -16.70 6.84 -3.40
C ILE A 211 -17.69 7.68 -4.24
N THR A 212 -17.15 8.40 -5.21
CA THR A 212 -17.87 9.10 -6.27
C THR A 212 -17.10 8.94 -7.58
N PRO A 213 -17.72 9.07 -8.77
CA PRO A 213 -16.99 8.98 -10.04
C PRO A 213 -15.86 9.99 -10.10
N ASP A 214 -14.63 9.49 -10.32
CA ASP A 214 -13.42 10.27 -10.44
C ASP A 214 -12.33 9.43 -11.11
N HIS A 215 -11.23 10.08 -11.56
CA HIS A 215 -10.08 9.38 -12.15
C HIS A 215 -10.44 8.45 -13.33
N ILE A 216 -11.46 8.81 -14.12
CA ILE A 216 -11.87 8.08 -15.31
C ILE A 216 -11.25 8.78 -16.53
N GLY A 217 -10.45 8.07 -17.32
CA GLY A 217 -9.79 8.60 -18.50
C GLY A 217 -8.75 7.66 -19.10
N PRO A 218 -8.10 8.03 -20.22
CA PRO A 218 -7.21 7.14 -20.99
C PRO A 218 -5.98 6.63 -20.22
N ASN A 219 -5.45 7.45 -19.29
CA ASN A 219 -4.28 7.10 -18.48
C ASN A 219 -4.65 6.78 -17.03
N GLU A 220 -5.94 6.68 -16.74
CA GLU A 220 -6.52 6.40 -15.44
C GLU A 220 -7.38 5.14 -15.51
N HIS A 221 -8.53 5.13 -14.85
CA HIS A 221 -9.47 4.01 -14.96
C HIS A 221 -10.30 4.14 -16.25
N PRO A 222 -10.48 3.06 -17.02
CA PRO A 222 -11.25 3.11 -18.28
C PRO A 222 -12.74 3.39 -18.04
N ASN A 223 -13.27 3.02 -16.87
CA ASN A 223 -14.67 3.23 -16.49
C ASN A 223 -14.82 3.18 -14.96
N PHE A 224 -16.03 3.50 -14.50
CA PHE A 224 -16.34 3.48 -13.07
C PHE A 224 -16.23 2.09 -12.44
N ALA A 225 -16.57 1.03 -13.18
CA ALA A 225 -16.47 -0.34 -12.67
C ALA A 225 -15.02 -0.74 -12.33
N ASP A 226 -14.07 -0.35 -13.17
CA ASP A 226 -12.63 -0.56 -12.91
C ASP A 226 -12.17 0.26 -11.70
N TYR A 227 -12.60 1.51 -11.60
CA TYR A 227 -12.30 2.40 -10.47
C TYR A 227 -12.83 1.83 -9.16
N LEU A 228 -14.11 1.41 -9.13
CA LEU A 228 -14.72 0.77 -7.97
C LEU A 228 -13.98 -0.52 -7.59
N HIS A 229 -13.72 -1.41 -8.57
CA HIS A 229 -13.01 -2.65 -8.32
C HIS A 229 -11.65 -2.43 -7.65
N CYS A 230 -10.87 -1.46 -8.12
CA CYS A 230 -9.58 -1.13 -7.52
C CYS A 230 -9.73 -0.63 -6.08
N LYS A 231 -10.72 0.23 -5.79
CA LYS A 231 -10.95 0.70 -4.41
C LYS A 231 -11.41 -0.41 -3.47
N LEU A 232 -12.21 -1.36 -3.96
CA LEU A 232 -12.67 -2.50 -3.18
C LEU A 232 -11.53 -3.42 -2.74
N GLN A 233 -10.40 -3.42 -3.46
CA GLN A 233 -9.24 -4.24 -3.10
C GLN A 233 -8.66 -3.90 -1.73
N LEU A 234 -8.80 -2.66 -1.25
CA LEU A 234 -8.38 -2.32 0.11
C LEU A 234 -9.16 -3.15 1.14
N MET A 235 -10.46 -3.31 0.95
CA MET A 235 -11.30 -4.10 1.86
C MET A 235 -10.93 -5.57 1.81
N VAL A 236 -10.68 -6.11 0.62
CA VAL A 236 -10.25 -7.51 0.43
C VAL A 236 -8.90 -7.78 1.12
N ASN A 237 -8.00 -6.80 1.17
CA ASN A 237 -6.65 -6.95 1.71
C ASN A 237 -6.48 -6.35 3.12
N SER A 238 -7.57 -6.15 3.85
CA SER A 238 -7.55 -5.63 5.23
C SER A 238 -8.01 -6.68 6.23
N ARG A 239 -7.26 -6.84 7.33
CA ARG A 239 -7.63 -7.78 8.41
C ARG A 239 -8.79 -7.27 9.24
N LYS A 240 -8.90 -5.95 9.40
CA LYS A 240 -10.05 -5.25 9.98
C LYS A 240 -10.47 -4.15 9.04
N CYS A 241 -11.76 -3.91 8.93
CA CYS A 241 -12.33 -2.92 8.06
C CYS A 241 -13.20 -1.93 8.84
N ILE A 242 -13.07 -0.64 8.52
CA ILE A 242 -13.99 0.39 9.00
C ILE A 242 -14.58 1.07 7.77
N ILE A 243 -15.90 1.00 7.62
CA ILE A 243 -16.62 1.38 6.40
C ILE A 243 -17.63 2.47 6.73
N ASN A 244 -17.64 3.53 5.94
CA ASN A 244 -18.70 4.53 5.98
C ASN A 244 -19.98 3.92 5.39
N ALA A 245 -20.96 3.68 6.27
CA ALA A 245 -22.25 3.09 5.86
C ALA A 245 -23.08 4.03 4.99
N MET A 246 -22.76 5.31 4.93
CA MET A 246 -23.40 6.30 4.06
C MET A 246 -22.81 6.32 2.65
N SER A 247 -21.79 5.51 2.37
CA SER A 247 -21.15 5.48 1.05
C SER A 247 -22.09 4.97 -0.02
N ASP A 248 -22.03 5.57 -1.21
CA ASP A 248 -22.58 4.96 -2.40
C ASP A 248 -21.95 3.59 -2.61
N HIS A 249 -22.68 2.64 -3.18
CA HIS A 249 -22.21 1.25 -3.40
C HIS A 249 -21.85 0.51 -2.09
N PHE A 250 -22.48 0.87 -0.97
CA PHE A 250 -22.19 0.24 0.32
C PHE A 250 -22.29 -1.29 0.27
N ASP A 251 -23.29 -1.84 -0.41
CA ASP A 251 -23.49 -3.30 -0.49
C ASP A 251 -22.30 -4.00 -1.14
N GLU A 252 -21.73 -3.43 -2.21
CA GLU A 252 -20.54 -3.96 -2.87
C GLU A 252 -19.29 -3.81 -2.01
N ILE A 253 -19.17 -2.69 -1.30
CA ILE A 253 -18.05 -2.45 -0.38
C ILE A 253 -18.08 -3.47 0.76
N TYR A 254 -19.22 -3.66 1.38
CA TYR A 254 -19.40 -4.61 2.47
C TYR A 254 -19.16 -6.06 1.99
N ALA A 255 -19.70 -6.41 0.83
CA ALA A 255 -19.50 -7.73 0.22
C ALA A 255 -18.00 -8.00 -0.04
N ALA A 256 -17.26 -7.02 -0.54
CA ALA A 256 -15.82 -7.16 -0.76
C ALA A 256 -15.08 -7.42 0.57
N ALA A 257 -15.41 -6.69 1.63
CA ALA A 257 -14.82 -6.88 2.95
C ALA A 257 -15.09 -8.31 3.49
N THR A 258 -16.30 -8.82 3.32
CA THR A 258 -16.69 -10.14 3.82
C THR A 258 -16.07 -11.30 3.05
N THR A 259 -15.46 -11.08 1.89
CA THR A 259 -14.76 -12.16 1.16
C THR A 259 -13.56 -12.71 1.93
N THR A 260 -12.92 -11.89 2.74
CA THR A 260 -11.66 -12.23 3.44
C THR A 260 -11.69 -11.93 4.94
N THR A 261 -12.66 -11.13 5.40
CA THR A 261 -12.73 -10.65 6.79
C THR A 261 -14.03 -11.09 7.45
N ASN A 262 -13.91 -11.63 8.66
CA ASN A 262 -15.08 -11.97 9.45
C ASN A 262 -15.89 -10.70 9.78
N PRO A 263 -17.24 -10.72 9.71
CA PRO A 263 -18.07 -9.57 10.08
C PRO A 263 -17.78 -9.00 11.47
N ASP A 264 -17.31 -9.80 12.42
CA ASP A 264 -16.90 -9.33 13.75
C ASP A 264 -15.71 -8.36 13.70
N SER A 265 -14.96 -8.36 12.62
CA SER A 265 -13.83 -7.45 12.36
C SER A 265 -14.16 -6.37 11.33
N ILE A 266 -15.43 -6.20 10.98
CA ILE A 266 -15.92 -5.16 10.10
C ILE A 266 -16.79 -4.23 10.92
N TYR A 267 -16.41 -2.94 10.98
CA TYR A 267 -17.10 -1.91 11.73
C TYR A 267 -17.69 -0.89 10.77
N LEU A 268 -18.93 -0.44 11.06
CA LEU A 268 -19.62 0.56 10.28
C LEU A 268 -19.75 1.87 11.07
N PHE A 269 -19.51 2.98 10.42
CA PHE A 269 -19.76 4.30 11.00
C PHE A 269 -20.71 5.13 10.15
N ALA A 270 -21.48 5.99 10.77
CA ALA A 270 -22.39 6.92 10.14
C ALA A 270 -22.69 8.12 11.04
N ARG A 271 -23.23 9.20 10.43
CA ARG A 271 -23.78 10.30 11.22
C ARG A 271 -24.91 9.80 12.12
N ASN A 272 -25.10 10.50 13.24
CA ASN A 272 -26.12 10.15 14.23
C ASN A 272 -27.55 10.17 13.66
N ASP A 273 -27.82 11.03 12.68
CA ASP A 273 -29.10 11.19 12.00
C ASP A 273 -29.30 10.28 10.78
N PHE A 274 -28.29 9.48 10.42
CA PHE A 274 -28.38 8.58 9.27
C PHE A 274 -29.32 7.42 9.57
N GLU A 275 -30.27 7.21 8.65
CA GLU A 275 -31.18 6.08 8.65
C GLU A 275 -31.24 5.46 7.25
N ASN A 276 -31.14 4.15 7.18
CA ASN A 276 -31.34 3.38 5.96
C ASN A 276 -32.12 2.10 6.31
N PRO A 277 -33.43 2.05 6.01
CA PRO A 277 -34.25 0.88 6.35
C PRO A 277 -33.82 -0.40 5.63
N ASN A 278 -33.06 -0.29 4.53
CA ASN A 278 -32.55 -1.44 3.78
C ASN A 278 -31.20 -1.95 4.33
N LEU A 279 -30.60 -1.24 5.26
CA LEU A 279 -29.35 -1.66 5.88
C LEU A 279 -29.60 -2.83 6.84
N LYS A 280 -28.97 -3.97 6.59
CA LYS A 280 -29.14 -5.20 7.39
C LYS A 280 -28.19 -5.27 8.57
N GLN A 281 -27.06 -4.57 8.48
CA GLN A 281 -26.01 -4.58 9.51
C GLN A 281 -26.24 -3.42 10.48
N PRO A 282 -25.93 -3.59 11.77
CA PRO A 282 -25.97 -2.50 12.72
C PRO A 282 -24.86 -1.48 12.44
N ILE A 283 -25.14 -0.21 12.68
CA ILE A 283 -24.11 0.83 12.73
C ILE A 283 -23.38 0.68 14.04
N ASP A 284 -22.05 0.60 14.02
CA ASP A 284 -21.21 0.39 15.19
C ASP A 284 -20.85 1.72 15.85
N PHE A 285 -20.54 2.73 15.07
CA PHE A 285 -20.18 4.06 15.55
C PHE A 285 -21.04 5.12 14.89
N ARG A 286 -21.58 6.01 15.73
CA ARG A 286 -22.30 7.19 15.24
C ARG A 286 -21.61 8.44 15.72
N PHE A 287 -21.56 9.46 14.91
CA PHE A 287 -20.96 10.73 15.23
C PHE A 287 -21.94 11.88 15.00
N GLN A 288 -21.75 12.90 15.82
CA GLN A 288 -22.49 14.15 15.74
C GLN A 288 -21.52 15.32 15.84
N SER A 289 -21.58 16.24 14.91
CA SER A 289 -20.85 17.50 14.99
C SER A 289 -21.55 18.41 15.99
N VAL A 290 -20.82 18.96 16.97
CA VAL A 290 -21.36 19.84 18.00
C VAL A 290 -21.04 21.29 17.69
N GLU A 291 -19.77 21.62 17.49
CA GLU A 291 -19.30 22.94 17.12
C GLU A 291 -18.09 22.87 16.20
N THR A 292 -18.00 23.80 15.27
CA THR A 292 -16.81 23.97 14.42
C THR A 292 -16.50 25.45 14.33
N ASP A 293 -15.32 25.86 14.79
CA ASP A 293 -14.76 27.17 14.55
C ASP A 293 -13.40 27.07 13.84
N MET A 294 -12.72 28.19 13.65
CA MET A 294 -11.42 28.22 12.96
C MET A 294 -10.29 27.56 13.76
N LYS A 295 -10.49 27.20 15.00
CA LYS A 295 -9.47 26.64 15.89
C LYS A 295 -9.78 25.24 16.39
N GLU A 296 -11.06 24.94 16.61
CA GLU A 296 -11.49 23.70 17.24
C GLU A 296 -12.73 23.14 16.55
N THR A 297 -12.79 21.83 16.43
CA THR A 297 -13.99 21.09 16.04
C THR A 297 -14.33 20.14 17.18
N GLU A 298 -15.51 20.31 17.74
CA GLU A 298 -16.06 19.38 18.72
C GLU A 298 -17.03 18.42 18.05
N PHE A 299 -16.89 17.15 18.32
CA PHE A 299 -17.82 16.13 17.87
C PHE A 299 -18.08 15.12 18.99
N LYS A 300 -19.25 14.48 18.96
CA LYS A 300 -19.58 13.37 19.84
C LYS A 300 -19.53 12.07 19.06
N LEU A 301 -18.88 11.06 19.65
CA LEU A 301 -18.82 9.70 19.14
C LEU A 301 -19.63 8.78 20.05
N PHE A 302 -20.53 8.01 19.45
CA PHE A 302 -21.38 7.05 20.16
C PHE A 302 -21.03 5.64 19.71
N CYS A 303 -20.77 4.73 20.65
CA CYS A 303 -20.76 3.29 20.40
C CYS A 303 -22.21 2.80 20.35
N ALA A 304 -22.68 2.44 19.17
CA ALA A 304 -24.10 2.18 18.90
C ALA A 304 -24.43 0.69 18.70
N SER A 305 -23.45 -0.20 18.85
CA SER A 305 -23.67 -1.64 18.76
C SER A 305 -23.05 -2.36 19.94
N ASP A 306 -23.48 -3.60 20.19
CA ASP A 306 -22.89 -4.46 21.22
C ASP A 306 -21.41 -4.74 20.92
N LYS A 307 -21.06 -4.92 19.65
CA LYS A 307 -19.69 -5.15 19.19
C LYS A 307 -18.80 -3.95 19.50
N ALA A 308 -19.25 -2.74 19.19
CA ALA A 308 -18.52 -1.51 19.48
C ALA A 308 -18.35 -1.27 20.97
N ASN A 309 -19.38 -1.56 21.78
CA ASN A 309 -19.36 -1.41 23.23
C ASN A 309 -18.39 -2.38 23.93
N LYS A 310 -17.98 -3.46 23.26
CA LYS A 310 -16.99 -4.41 23.80
C LYS A 310 -15.54 -3.99 23.53
N LEU A 311 -15.32 -2.98 22.70
CA LEU A 311 -13.97 -2.46 22.46
C LEU A 311 -13.47 -1.78 23.74
N PRO A 312 -12.17 -1.95 24.06
CA PRO A 312 -11.58 -1.30 25.22
C PRO A 312 -11.33 0.20 24.93
N ILE A 313 -12.42 0.96 24.81
CA ILE A 313 -12.35 2.42 24.68
C ILE A 313 -12.19 2.94 26.08
N ALA A 314 -10.96 3.26 26.47
CA ALA A 314 -10.65 3.82 27.77
C ALA A 314 -10.39 5.32 27.65
N GLY A 315 -11.14 6.12 28.38
CA GLY A 315 -10.83 7.52 28.67
C GLY A 315 -11.66 8.55 27.91
N ASP A 316 -11.73 9.71 28.48
CA ASP A 316 -12.13 10.95 27.83
C ASP A 316 -10.95 11.43 26.95
N TYR A 317 -11.17 11.51 25.65
CA TYR A 317 -10.19 12.01 24.69
C TYR A 317 -10.53 13.43 24.26
#